data_43a81f76acbc6dfc84213a77ce70ccec
#
_entry.id   43a81f76acbc6dfc84213a77ce70ccec
#
_cell.length_a   1.000
_cell.length_b   1.000
_cell.length_c   1.000
_cell.angle_alpha   90.00
_cell.angle_beta   90.00
_cell.angle_gamma   90.00
#
_symmetry.space_group_name_H-M   'P 1'
#
loop_
_entity.id
_entity.type
_entity.pdbx_description
1 polymer ?
#
loop_
_entity_poly.entity_id
_entity_poly.type
_entity_poly.pdbx_seq_one_letter_code
_entity_poly.pdbx_strand_id
1 'polypeptide(L)'
;MPIVLRLDVVMASRKVRSNVLARALGITESNLSLLKSGKVRGMRFSTLEAICRRLGCQPGDLLEYQPDDVAGQDAPDIRKAG
;
A
#
# COMPACT_ATOMS: atom_id res chain seq x y z
N MET A 1 0.54 8.15 9.28
CA MET A 1 -0.69 7.36 9.23
C MET A 1 -0.43 5.96 9.70
N PRO A 2 -1.34 5.40 10.49
CA PRO A 2 -1.13 4.04 11.01
C PRO A 2 -1.08 2.96 9.94
N ILE A 3 -1.81 3.14 8.85
CA ILE A 3 -1.75 2.17 7.76
C ILE A 3 -0.84 2.72 6.68
N VAL A 4 0.17 1.96 6.33
CA VAL A 4 1.19 2.37 5.38
C VAL A 4 1.16 1.43 4.18
N LEU A 5 1.22 2.01 2.99
CA LEU A 5 1.31 1.22 1.76
C LEU A 5 2.79 1.04 1.42
N ARG A 6 3.22 -0.22 1.38
CA ARG A 6 4.62 -0.57 1.14
C ARG A 6 4.85 -0.98 -0.32
N LEU A 7 4.28 -0.22 -1.22
CA LEU A 7 4.35 -0.56 -2.64
C LEU A 7 5.77 -0.52 -3.17
N ASP A 8 6.55 0.44 -2.72
CA ASP A 8 7.93 0.57 -3.20
C ASP A 8 8.77 -0.66 -2.86
N VAL A 9 8.56 -1.22 -1.68
CA VAL A 9 9.29 -2.42 -1.26
C VAL A 9 8.94 -3.60 -2.15
N VAL A 10 7.65 -3.80 -2.40
CA VAL A 10 7.22 -4.94 -3.21
C VAL A 10 7.66 -4.76 -4.65
N MET A 11 7.56 -3.53 -5.18
CA MET A 11 8.03 -3.28 -6.53
C MET A 11 9.51 -3.60 -6.67
N ALA A 12 10.31 -3.21 -5.69
CA ALA A 12 11.73 -3.49 -5.73
C ALA A 12 12.00 -4.99 -5.67
N SER A 13 11.28 -5.70 -4.82
CA SER A 13 11.48 -7.14 -4.70
C SER A 13 11.06 -7.89 -5.95
N ARG A 14 10.06 -7.38 -6.68
CA ARG A 14 9.61 -7.97 -7.93
C ARG A 14 10.33 -7.40 -9.15
N LYS A 15 11.18 -6.40 -8.94
CA LYS A 15 11.94 -5.75 -10.01
C LYS A 15 11.03 -5.15 -11.07
N VAL A 16 9.95 -4.51 -10.64
CA VAL A 16 9.00 -3.85 -11.52
C VAL A 16 9.26 -2.36 -11.50
N ARG A 17 9.40 -1.77 -12.68
CA ARG A 17 9.66 -0.34 -12.78
C ARG A 17 8.38 0.47 -12.67
N SER A 18 8.53 1.71 -12.21
CA SER A 18 7.39 2.60 -12.00
C SER A 18 6.61 2.84 -13.28
N ASN A 19 7.30 3.12 -14.37
CA ASN A 19 6.60 3.41 -15.63
C ASN A 19 5.81 2.20 -16.11
N VAL A 20 6.33 1.01 -15.89
CA VAL A 20 5.64 -0.21 -16.30
C VAL A 20 4.38 -0.42 -15.46
N LEU A 21 4.51 -0.25 -14.16
CA LEU A 21 3.37 -0.44 -13.28
C LEU A 21 2.32 0.65 -13.51
N ALA A 22 2.73 1.89 -13.66
CA ALA A 22 1.79 2.98 -13.90
C ALA A 22 0.97 2.71 -15.15
N ARG A 23 1.63 2.26 -16.21
CA ARG A 23 0.93 1.93 -17.44
C ARG A 23 -0.04 0.78 -17.25
N ALA A 24 0.37 -0.23 -16.51
CA ALA A 24 -0.48 -1.39 -16.26
C ALA A 24 -1.71 -1.00 -15.45
N LEU A 25 -1.57 -0.05 -14.54
CA LEU A 25 -2.68 0.42 -13.72
C LEU A 25 -3.52 1.49 -14.41
N GLY A 26 -3.06 2.03 -15.51
CA GLY A 26 -3.76 3.10 -16.19
C GLY A 26 -3.70 4.42 -15.46
N ILE A 27 -2.64 4.69 -14.74
CA ILE A 27 -2.46 5.94 -14.01
C ILE A 27 -1.17 6.61 -14.43
N THR A 28 -1.00 7.86 -14.02
CA THR A 28 0.22 8.59 -14.30
C THR A 28 1.33 8.15 -13.36
N GLU A 29 2.57 8.43 -13.77
CA GLU A 29 3.68 8.13 -12.88
C GLU A 29 3.66 9.00 -11.64
N SER A 30 3.11 10.21 -11.75
CA SER A 30 2.94 11.07 -10.59
C SER A 30 2.01 10.43 -9.55
N ASN A 31 0.89 9.88 -10.02
CA ASN A 31 -0.03 9.20 -9.11
C ASN A 31 0.61 7.96 -8.52
N LEU A 32 1.36 7.24 -9.32
CA LEU A 32 2.07 6.07 -8.79
C LEU A 32 3.10 6.49 -7.74
N SER A 33 3.75 7.61 -7.96
CA SER A 33 4.72 8.12 -7.00
C SER A 33 4.07 8.39 -5.65
N LEU A 34 2.85 8.93 -5.66
CA LEU A 34 2.10 9.12 -4.43
C LEU A 34 1.83 7.80 -3.72
N LEU A 35 1.46 6.79 -4.48
CA LEU A 35 1.23 5.47 -3.90
C LEU A 35 2.51 4.90 -3.31
N LYS A 36 3.63 5.07 -4.00
CA LYS A 36 4.91 4.57 -3.52
C LYS A 36 5.37 5.27 -2.25
N SER A 37 4.98 6.52 -2.08
CA SER A 37 5.38 7.27 -0.90
C SER A 37 4.71 6.75 0.37
N GLY A 38 3.64 5.98 0.22
CA GLY A 38 2.92 5.46 1.36
C GLY A 38 2.05 6.49 2.06
N LYS A 39 1.87 7.66 1.44
CA LYS A 39 1.15 8.76 2.09
C LYS A 39 -0.30 8.87 1.64
N VAL A 40 -0.79 7.91 0.90
CA VAL A 40 -2.18 7.95 0.46
C VAL A 40 -3.10 7.62 1.64
N ARG A 41 -4.25 8.27 1.66
CA ARG A 41 -5.22 8.06 2.73
C ARG A 41 -6.17 6.92 2.44
N GLY A 42 -6.30 6.55 1.20
CA GLY A 42 -7.19 5.48 0.84
C GLY A 42 -6.92 5.01 -0.57
N MET A 43 -7.52 3.90 -0.90
CA MET A 43 -7.33 3.30 -2.19
C MET A 43 -8.55 2.46 -2.52
N ARG A 44 -8.97 2.50 -3.77
CA ARG A 44 -10.06 1.64 -4.20
C ARG A 44 -9.60 0.20 -4.23
N PHE A 45 -10.49 -0.68 -3.87
CA PHE A 45 -10.17 -2.10 -3.93
C PHE A 45 -9.81 -2.54 -5.35
N SER A 46 -10.42 -1.92 -6.35
CA SER A 46 -10.07 -2.25 -7.73
C SER A 46 -8.61 -1.92 -8.03
N THR A 47 -8.12 -0.81 -7.51
CA THR A 47 -6.72 -0.44 -7.68
C THR A 47 -5.83 -1.42 -6.93
N LEU A 48 -6.19 -1.75 -5.71
CA LEU A 48 -5.44 -2.70 -4.91
C LEU A 48 -5.38 -4.05 -5.60
N GLU A 49 -6.49 -4.49 -6.16
CA GLU A 49 -6.53 -5.76 -6.87
C GLU A 49 -5.60 -5.73 -8.08
N ALA A 50 -5.61 -4.63 -8.83
CA ALA A 50 -4.76 -4.53 -10.01
C ALA A 50 -3.29 -4.57 -9.63
N ILE A 51 -2.93 -3.92 -8.54
CA ILE A 51 -1.55 -3.95 -8.06
C ILE A 51 -1.16 -5.37 -7.67
N CYS A 52 -2.01 -6.04 -6.92
CA CYS A 52 -1.72 -7.40 -6.49
C CYS A 52 -1.58 -8.34 -7.68
N ARG A 53 -2.45 -8.18 -8.66
CA ARG A 53 -2.40 -9.02 -9.85
C ARG A 53 -1.12 -8.79 -10.63
N ARG A 54 -0.74 -7.52 -10.79
CA ARG A 54 0.43 -7.18 -11.58
C ARG A 54 1.72 -7.62 -10.91
N LEU A 55 1.79 -7.46 -9.59
CA LEU A 55 3.00 -7.80 -8.85
C LEU A 55 3.03 -9.24 -8.34
N GLY A 56 1.91 -9.93 -8.45
CA GLY A 56 1.83 -11.30 -7.96
C GLY A 56 1.96 -11.38 -6.46
N CYS A 57 1.30 -10.48 -5.74
CA CYS A 57 1.38 -10.42 -4.29
C CYS A 57 -0.01 -10.32 -3.69
N GLN A 58 -0.06 -10.40 -2.37
CA GLN A 58 -1.29 -10.29 -1.61
C GLN A 58 -1.41 -8.89 -1.02
N PRO A 59 -2.63 -8.43 -0.71
CA PRO A 59 -2.77 -7.14 -0.03
C PRO A 59 -1.97 -7.05 1.26
N GLY A 60 -1.82 -8.14 1.98
CA GLY A 60 -1.02 -8.12 3.19
C GLY A 60 0.46 -7.89 2.96
N ASP A 61 0.92 -8.09 1.74
CA ASP A 61 2.30 -7.76 1.40
C ASP A 61 2.47 -6.27 1.16
N LEU A 62 1.39 -5.59 0.82
CA LEU A 62 1.43 -4.18 0.46
C LEU A 62 1.11 -3.26 1.64
N LEU A 63 0.25 -3.71 2.54
CA LEU A 63 -0.27 -2.87 3.61
C LEU A 63 0.33 -3.29 4.94
N GLU A 64 0.68 -2.29 5.74
CA GLU A 64 1.28 -2.53 7.03
C GLU A 64 0.66 -1.58 8.04
N TYR A 65 0.32 -2.10 9.21
CA TYR A 65 -0.16 -1.27 10.29
C TYR A 65 1.04 -0.86 11.13
N GLN A 66 1.27 0.44 11.21
CA GLN A 66 2.34 1.01 12.02
C GLN A 66 1.69 1.97 13.00
N PRO A 67 1.42 1.54 14.21
CA PRO A 67 0.78 2.43 15.19
C PRO A 67 1.67 3.61 15.49
N ASP A 68 1.04 4.76 15.70
CA ASP A 68 1.78 5.91 16.16
C ASP A 68 2.41 5.59 17.50
N ASP A 69 3.59 6.10 17.73
CA ASP A 69 4.32 5.76 18.91
C ASP A 69 3.54 6.05 20.19
N VAL A 70 2.90 7.20 20.25
CA VAL A 70 2.15 7.57 21.44
C VAL A 70 0.78 6.93 21.46
N ALA A 71 0.13 6.95 20.33
CA ALA A 71 -1.23 6.46 20.25
C ALA A 71 -1.29 4.96 20.32
N GLY A 72 -0.19 4.29 20.18
CA GLY A 72 -0.20 2.85 20.15
C GLY A 72 -0.88 2.23 21.37
N GLN A 73 -0.77 2.88 22.49
CA GLN A 73 -1.34 2.33 23.70
C GLN A 73 -2.85 2.30 23.69
N ASP A 74 -3.45 3.08 22.83
CA ASP A 74 -4.90 3.15 22.79
C ASP A 74 -5.53 2.13 21.86
N ALA A 75 -4.74 1.50 21.09
CA ALA A 75 -5.26 0.64 20.03
C ALA A 75 -5.95 -0.63 20.51
N PRO A 76 -5.68 -1.14 21.69
CA PRO A 76 -6.15 -2.48 22.05
C PRO A 76 -7.63 -2.69 21.96
N ASP A 77 -8.40 -1.63 22.09
CA ASP A 77 -9.84 -1.80 22.16
C ASP A 77 -10.44 -2.38 20.90
N ILE A 78 -9.86 -2.03 19.79
CA ILE A 78 -10.40 -2.49 18.52
C ILE A 78 -10.32 -4.00 18.41
N ARG A 79 -9.26 -4.56 18.89
CA ARG A 79 -9.08 -5.99 18.80
C ARG A 79 -10.09 -6.72 19.66
N LYS A 80 -10.45 -6.13 20.77
CA LYS A 80 -11.42 -6.76 21.63
C LYS A 80 -12.79 -6.77 21.00
N ALA A 81 -13.09 -5.75 20.26
CA ALA A 81 -14.37 -5.67 19.58
C ALA A 81 -14.47 -6.65 18.44
N GLY A 82 -13.34 -7.02 17.89
CA GLY A 82 -13.35 -7.92 16.74
C GLY A 82 -13.43 -9.41 17.11
#